data_c5948ba2428127e41a2f9354f00df6db
#
_entry.id   c5948ba2428127e41a2f9354f00df6db
#
_cell.length_a   1.000
_cell.length_b   1.000
_cell.length_c   1.000
_cell.angle_alpha   90.00
_cell.angle_beta   90.00
_cell.angle_gamma   90.00
#
_symmetry.space_group_name_H-M   'P 1'
#
loop_
_entity.id
_entity.type
_entity.pdbx_description
1 polymer ?
#
loop_
_entity_poly.entity_id
_entity_poly.type
_entity_poly.pdbx_seq_one_letter_code
_entity_poly.pdbx_strand_id
1 'polypeptide(L)'
;MLTPKNHHSVATPEAVKQAIKDRLPEKRRADAVLCIEYLITASPEWEGWGKSQEVEFFKRSSQWLMDKHGAENVAGVSIHRDINTPQLVAYVVPIDQRGKLNCKDFLGGRVKLNQMQTDFANTVTDLGLTRGKEGSKAKHTSIKAYYHDINHARDFSITTVAPKPEMFESKARYGEKVSAAVIEQIEPTVKAAN
;
A
#
# COMPACT_ATOMS: atom_id res chain seq x y z
N MET A 1 0.34 -24.67 2.91
CA MET A 1 0.57 -25.44 1.66
C MET A 1 0.84 -24.40 0.59
N LEU A 2 1.94 -24.52 -0.18
CA LEU A 2 2.24 -23.57 -1.25
C LEU A 2 1.30 -23.86 -2.43
N THR A 3 0.58 -22.85 -2.93
CA THR A 3 -0.32 -23.03 -4.08
C THR A 3 0.48 -23.05 -5.39
N PRO A 4 0.06 -23.79 -6.43
CA PRO A 4 0.77 -23.85 -7.72
C PRO A 4 0.92 -22.49 -8.44
N LYS A 5 0.11 -21.50 -8.08
CA LYS A 5 0.16 -20.14 -8.64
C LYS A 5 1.28 -19.27 -8.06
N ASN A 6 1.79 -19.63 -6.88
CA ASN A 6 2.82 -18.87 -6.19
C ASN A 6 4.21 -19.23 -6.69
N HIS A 7 5.09 -18.25 -6.72
CA HIS A 7 6.49 -18.42 -7.07
C HIS A 7 7.37 -18.01 -5.89
N HIS A 8 8.33 -18.87 -5.53
CA HIS A 8 9.22 -18.64 -4.40
C HIS A 8 10.67 -18.85 -4.84
N SER A 9 11.54 -17.88 -4.55
CA SER A 9 13.00 -18.03 -4.77
C SER A 9 13.63 -19.02 -3.77
N VAL A 10 12.98 -19.20 -2.61
CA VAL A 10 13.39 -20.13 -1.56
C VAL A 10 12.18 -20.98 -1.20
N ALA A 11 12.37 -22.31 -1.20
CA ALA A 11 11.26 -23.27 -1.20
C ALA A 11 10.42 -23.31 0.07
N THR A 12 10.97 -22.97 1.25
CA THR A 12 10.27 -23.08 2.53
C THR A 12 10.52 -21.87 3.44
N PRO A 13 9.60 -21.57 4.36
CA PRO A 13 9.81 -20.52 5.37
C PRO A 13 11.04 -20.77 6.25
N GLU A 14 11.35 -22.04 6.53
CA GLU A 14 12.51 -22.44 7.32
C GLU A 14 13.82 -22.11 6.59
N ALA A 15 13.86 -22.33 5.28
CA ALA A 15 15.01 -21.99 4.44
C ALA A 15 15.21 -20.47 4.35
N VAL A 16 14.14 -19.68 4.28
CA VAL A 16 14.24 -18.20 4.37
C VAL A 16 14.79 -17.76 5.73
N LYS A 17 14.29 -18.33 6.83
CA LYS A 17 14.82 -18.06 8.17
C LYS A 17 16.29 -18.41 8.29
N GLN A 18 16.71 -19.52 7.68
CA GLN A 18 18.11 -19.93 7.68
C GLN A 18 18.95 -18.94 6.86
N ALA A 19 18.54 -18.59 5.65
CA ALA A 19 19.23 -17.60 4.82
C ALA A 19 19.39 -16.25 5.53
N ILE A 20 18.37 -15.78 6.27
CA ILE A 20 18.49 -14.59 7.12
C ILE A 20 19.57 -14.79 8.17
N LYS A 21 19.57 -15.92 8.92
CA LYS A 21 20.54 -16.19 9.98
C LYS A 21 21.97 -16.25 9.44
N ASP A 22 22.18 -16.91 8.30
CA ASP A 22 23.49 -17.08 7.68
C ASP A 22 24.07 -15.74 7.20
N ARG A 23 23.19 -14.78 6.87
CA ARG A 23 23.59 -13.45 6.42
C ARG A 23 23.87 -12.46 7.57
N LEU A 24 23.42 -12.77 8.80
CA LEU A 24 23.61 -11.86 9.94
C LEU A 24 25.09 -11.71 10.32
N PRO A 25 25.59 -10.47 10.54
CA PRO A 25 26.95 -10.29 11.06
C PRO A 25 27.05 -10.82 12.50
N GLU A 26 28.20 -11.43 12.82
CA GLU A 26 28.48 -11.98 14.16
C GLU A 26 28.30 -10.92 15.25
N LYS A 27 28.90 -9.73 15.02
CA LYS A 27 28.81 -8.60 15.96
C LYS A 27 27.66 -7.71 15.58
N ARG A 28 26.62 -7.67 16.41
CA ARG A 28 25.43 -6.83 16.25
C ARG A 28 24.88 -6.40 17.58
N ARG A 29 24.14 -5.30 17.60
CA ARG A 29 23.42 -4.86 18.81
C ARG A 29 22.26 -5.80 19.10
N ALA A 30 21.91 -5.95 20.39
CA ALA A 30 20.80 -6.80 20.81
C ALA A 30 19.44 -6.31 20.25
N ASP A 31 19.28 -5.00 20.07
CA ASP A 31 18.09 -4.33 19.58
C ASP A 31 18.11 -4.06 18.06
N ALA A 32 19.04 -4.66 17.32
CA ALA A 32 19.15 -4.44 15.88
C ALA A 32 17.96 -5.05 15.13
N VAL A 33 17.43 -4.33 14.15
CA VAL A 33 16.48 -4.89 13.17
C VAL A 33 17.25 -5.91 12.32
N LEU A 34 16.84 -7.17 12.39
CA LEU A 34 17.53 -8.28 11.72
C LEU A 34 17.10 -8.45 10.27
N CYS A 35 15.84 -8.12 9.98
CA CYS A 35 15.25 -8.28 8.66
C CYS A 35 14.21 -7.19 8.40
N ILE A 36 14.12 -6.74 7.15
CA ILE A 36 13.05 -5.90 6.63
C ILE A 36 12.19 -6.77 5.73
N GLU A 37 10.89 -6.74 5.94
CA GLU A 37 9.93 -7.32 5.01
C GLU A 37 9.42 -6.22 4.07
N TYR A 38 9.57 -6.44 2.77
CA TYR A 38 8.99 -5.60 1.73
C TYR A 38 7.76 -6.28 1.15
N LEU A 39 6.66 -5.53 1.07
CA LEU A 39 5.47 -5.93 0.34
C LEU A 39 5.32 -4.96 -0.84
N ILE A 40 5.37 -5.50 -2.05
CA ILE A 40 5.26 -4.73 -3.29
C ILE A 40 4.08 -5.25 -4.10
N THR A 41 3.15 -4.35 -4.40
CA THR A 41 1.97 -4.61 -5.23
C THR A 41 1.59 -3.35 -6.00
N ALA A 42 0.63 -3.47 -6.91
CA ALA A 42 0.03 -2.34 -7.60
C ALA A 42 -1.49 -2.31 -7.32
N SER A 43 -2.16 -1.25 -7.76
CA SER A 43 -3.61 -1.11 -7.63
C SER A 43 -4.34 -2.31 -8.26
N PRO A 44 -5.43 -2.81 -7.65
CA PRO A 44 -6.23 -3.89 -8.24
C PRO A 44 -6.72 -3.57 -9.66
N GLU A 45 -6.93 -2.29 -9.97
CA GLU A 45 -7.43 -1.81 -11.26
C GLU A 45 -6.33 -1.72 -12.33
N TRP A 46 -5.06 -2.00 -11.99
CA TRP A 46 -3.99 -1.96 -12.98
C TRP A 46 -4.21 -3.01 -14.08
N GLU A 47 -4.26 -2.55 -15.31
CA GLU A 47 -4.55 -3.40 -16.47
C GLU A 47 -3.44 -4.40 -16.82
N GLY A 48 -2.28 -4.30 -16.19
CA GLY A 48 -1.14 -5.20 -16.40
C GLY A 48 -1.28 -6.58 -15.75
N TRP A 49 -2.22 -6.74 -14.81
CA TRP A 49 -2.44 -8.02 -14.12
C TRP A 49 -2.83 -9.14 -15.10
N GLY A 50 -2.22 -10.31 -14.92
CA GLY A 50 -2.43 -11.47 -15.79
C GLY A 50 -1.79 -11.37 -17.17
N LYS A 51 -1.03 -10.31 -17.47
CA LYS A 51 -0.32 -10.07 -18.74
C LYS A 51 1.19 -10.15 -18.55
N SER A 52 1.95 -10.03 -19.65
CA SER A 52 3.43 -9.97 -19.61
C SER A 52 3.96 -8.82 -18.75
N GLN A 53 3.21 -7.74 -18.62
CA GLN A 53 3.53 -6.60 -17.78
C GLN A 53 3.60 -6.97 -16.29
N GLU A 54 2.79 -7.92 -15.80
CA GLU A 54 2.89 -8.43 -14.42
C GLU A 54 4.24 -9.11 -14.17
N VAL A 55 4.69 -9.92 -15.12
CA VAL A 55 5.99 -10.62 -15.01
C VAL A 55 7.12 -9.59 -14.96
N GLU A 56 7.05 -8.58 -15.82
CA GLU A 56 8.06 -7.51 -15.87
C GLU A 56 8.02 -6.65 -14.59
N PHE A 57 6.84 -6.35 -14.05
CA PHE A 57 6.67 -5.64 -12.78
C PHE A 57 7.38 -6.36 -11.64
N PHE A 58 7.15 -7.66 -11.45
CA PHE A 58 7.78 -8.41 -10.37
C PHE A 58 9.28 -8.64 -10.59
N LYS A 59 9.71 -8.78 -11.84
CA LYS A 59 11.13 -8.85 -12.19
C LYS A 59 11.86 -7.57 -11.81
N ARG A 60 11.33 -6.41 -12.21
CA ARG A 60 11.90 -5.09 -11.86
C ARG A 60 11.83 -4.80 -10.37
N SER A 61 10.75 -5.21 -9.70
CA SER A 61 10.64 -5.10 -8.24
C SER A 61 11.74 -5.86 -7.52
N SER A 62 12.02 -7.10 -7.96
CA SER A 62 13.09 -7.91 -7.40
C SER A 62 14.47 -7.31 -7.68
N GLN A 63 14.71 -6.85 -8.91
CA GLN A 63 15.96 -6.20 -9.29
C GLN A 63 16.21 -4.93 -8.49
N TRP A 64 15.19 -4.07 -8.35
CA TRP A 64 15.27 -2.86 -7.55
C TRP A 64 15.66 -3.14 -6.09
N LEU A 65 15.14 -4.21 -5.47
CA LEU A 65 15.53 -4.61 -4.13
C LEU A 65 17.00 -5.06 -4.08
N MET A 66 17.46 -5.82 -5.07
CA MET A 66 18.85 -6.27 -5.18
C MET A 66 19.81 -5.10 -5.39
N ASP A 67 19.46 -4.16 -6.24
CA ASP A 67 20.27 -2.96 -6.50
C ASP A 67 20.37 -2.06 -5.27
N LYS A 68 19.28 -1.96 -4.51
CA LYS A 68 19.19 -1.12 -3.32
C LYS A 68 19.96 -1.67 -2.13
N HIS A 69 19.91 -2.98 -1.94
CA HIS A 69 20.39 -3.64 -0.72
C HIS A 69 21.62 -4.53 -0.93
N GLY A 70 21.97 -4.84 -2.17
CA GLY A 70 22.88 -5.93 -2.51
C GLY A 70 22.12 -7.26 -2.64
N ALA A 71 22.38 -7.99 -3.72
CA ALA A 71 21.70 -9.26 -4.01
C ALA A 71 21.88 -10.28 -2.87
N GLU A 72 23.07 -10.32 -2.25
CA GLU A 72 23.43 -11.19 -1.13
C GLU A 72 22.64 -10.91 0.16
N ASN A 73 22.05 -9.73 0.28
CA ASN A 73 21.25 -9.31 1.43
C ASN A 73 19.76 -9.65 1.26
N VAL A 74 19.32 -10.04 0.06
CA VAL A 74 17.94 -10.47 -0.22
C VAL A 74 17.83 -11.96 0.09
N ALA A 75 17.35 -12.29 1.29
CA ALA A 75 17.28 -13.65 1.80
C ALA A 75 16.19 -14.51 1.14
N GLY A 76 15.17 -13.88 0.56
CA GLY A 76 14.11 -14.59 -0.14
C GLY A 76 13.10 -13.63 -0.76
N VAL A 77 12.54 -14.08 -1.89
CA VAL A 77 11.46 -13.38 -2.61
C VAL A 77 10.35 -14.38 -2.90
N SER A 78 9.12 -14.00 -2.65
CA SER A 78 7.92 -14.78 -2.93
C SER A 78 6.89 -13.95 -3.66
N ILE A 79 6.29 -14.48 -4.71
CA ILE A 79 5.19 -13.87 -5.43
C ILE A 79 3.93 -14.66 -5.13
N HIS A 80 2.96 -14.03 -4.52
CA HIS A 80 1.66 -14.59 -4.17
C HIS A 80 0.62 -14.17 -5.19
N ARG A 81 -0.04 -15.16 -5.83
CA ARG A 81 -1.10 -14.99 -6.83
C ARG A 81 -2.41 -15.67 -6.44
N ASP A 82 -2.45 -16.22 -5.24
CA ASP A 82 -3.61 -16.90 -4.66
C ASP A 82 -4.50 -15.96 -3.82
N ILE A 83 -4.26 -14.68 -3.94
CA ILE A 83 -5.00 -13.58 -3.30
C ILE A 83 -5.58 -12.64 -4.36
N ASN A 84 -6.50 -11.76 -3.95
CA ASN A 84 -7.24 -10.87 -4.86
C ASN A 84 -6.34 -10.00 -5.74
N THR A 85 -5.22 -9.51 -5.20
CA THR A 85 -4.25 -8.71 -5.95
C THR A 85 -2.87 -9.32 -5.78
N PRO A 86 -2.18 -9.75 -6.88
CA PRO A 86 -0.86 -10.33 -6.78
C PRO A 86 0.13 -9.42 -6.05
N GLN A 87 0.97 -10.00 -5.21
CA GLN A 87 1.98 -9.26 -4.46
C GLN A 87 3.31 -10.00 -4.38
N LEU A 88 4.39 -9.22 -4.34
CA LEU A 88 5.72 -9.68 -4.04
C LEU A 88 6.01 -9.41 -2.56
N VAL A 89 6.48 -10.44 -1.86
CA VAL A 89 7.03 -10.32 -0.50
C VAL A 89 8.51 -10.65 -0.55
N ALA A 90 9.35 -9.79 -0.01
CA ALA A 90 10.78 -10.01 0.06
C ALA A 90 11.31 -9.79 1.47
N TYR A 91 12.27 -10.60 1.85
CA TYR A 91 12.97 -10.55 3.13
C TYR A 91 14.41 -10.10 2.92
N VAL A 92 14.80 -8.98 3.52
CA VAL A 92 16.08 -8.32 3.29
C VAL A 92 16.80 -8.10 4.62
N VAL A 93 18.04 -8.56 4.72
CA VAL A 93 18.92 -8.26 5.87
C VAL A 93 19.53 -6.88 5.65
N PRO A 94 19.25 -5.87 6.50
CA PRO A 94 19.64 -4.48 6.23
C PRO A 94 21.09 -4.19 6.59
N ILE A 95 22.01 -4.72 5.80
CA ILE A 95 23.46 -4.53 5.99
C ILE A 95 23.90 -3.30 5.17
N ASP A 96 24.55 -2.35 5.85
CA ASP A 96 25.12 -1.15 5.22
C ASP A 96 26.49 -1.44 4.59
N GLN A 97 27.03 -0.47 3.87
CA GLN A 97 28.34 -0.56 3.19
C GLN A 97 29.52 -0.87 4.14
N ARG A 98 29.34 -0.72 5.46
CA ARG A 98 30.32 -1.05 6.48
C ARG A 98 30.17 -2.46 7.04
N GLY A 99 29.24 -3.26 6.45
CA GLY A 99 28.93 -4.62 6.89
C GLY A 99 28.14 -4.70 8.21
N LYS A 100 27.43 -3.63 8.61
CA LYS A 100 26.68 -3.56 9.87
C LYS A 100 25.19 -3.51 9.62
N LEU A 101 24.40 -4.13 10.51
CA LEU A 101 22.95 -3.97 10.51
C LEU A 101 22.57 -2.51 10.74
N ASN A 102 21.94 -1.89 9.77
CA ASN A 102 21.58 -0.48 9.80
C ASN A 102 20.25 -0.21 9.04
N CYS A 103 19.15 -0.67 9.60
CA CYS A 103 17.81 -0.44 9.02
C CYS A 103 17.52 1.06 8.78
N LYS A 104 18.04 1.95 9.66
CA LYS A 104 17.86 3.41 9.51
C LYS A 104 18.52 3.98 8.25
N ASP A 105 19.52 3.31 7.72
CA ASP A 105 20.16 3.76 6.47
C ASP A 105 19.22 3.59 5.27
N PHE A 106 18.38 2.60 5.30
CA PHE A 106 17.41 2.31 4.24
C PHE A 106 16.05 2.94 4.49
N LEU A 107 15.51 2.84 5.72
CA LEU A 107 14.14 3.22 6.07
C LEU A 107 14.06 4.35 7.12
N GLY A 108 15.17 5.01 7.41
CA GLY A 108 15.27 6.00 8.49
C GLY A 108 14.58 7.32 8.16
N GLY A 109 13.35 7.49 8.64
CA GLY A 109 12.64 8.75 8.58
C GLY A 109 11.81 8.97 7.30
N ARG A 110 10.90 9.95 7.39
CA ARG A 110 9.91 10.26 6.36
C ARG A 110 10.53 10.57 5.00
N VAL A 111 11.64 11.29 4.99
CA VAL A 111 12.30 11.71 3.75
C VAL A 111 12.81 10.49 2.98
N LYS A 112 13.53 9.58 3.66
CA LYS A 112 14.05 8.35 3.03
C LYS A 112 12.92 7.44 2.53
N LEU A 113 11.83 7.31 3.29
CA LEU A 113 10.67 6.53 2.87
C LEU A 113 9.99 7.13 1.65
N ASN A 114 9.80 8.45 1.60
CA ASN A 114 9.26 9.13 0.43
C ASN A 114 10.15 8.96 -0.80
N GLN A 115 11.46 9.14 -0.64
CA GLN A 115 12.43 8.94 -1.71
C GLN A 115 12.39 7.50 -2.24
N MET A 116 12.37 6.52 -1.35
CA MET A 116 12.26 5.11 -1.70
C MET A 116 11.02 4.82 -2.56
N GLN A 117 9.86 5.38 -2.21
CA GLN A 117 8.64 5.22 -3.02
C GLN A 117 8.77 5.87 -4.39
N THR A 118 9.42 7.04 -4.49
CA THR A 118 9.67 7.73 -5.75
C THR A 118 10.62 6.91 -6.62
N ASP A 119 11.73 6.45 -6.05
CA ASP A 119 12.73 5.63 -6.75
C ASP A 119 12.10 4.35 -7.31
N PHE A 120 11.31 3.65 -6.50
CA PHE A 120 10.59 2.47 -6.97
C PHE A 120 9.61 2.80 -8.09
N ALA A 121 8.76 3.84 -7.91
CA ALA A 121 7.78 4.22 -8.93
C ALA A 121 8.43 4.52 -10.29
N ASN A 122 9.60 5.15 -10.29
CA ASN A 122 10.35 5.45 -11.51
C ASN A 122 10.76 4.18 -12.27
N THR A 123 10.97 3.05 -11.59
CA THR A 123 11.34 1.78 -12.23
C THR A 123 10.19 1.10 -12.98
N VAL A 124 8.94 1.51 -12.71
CA VAL A 124 7.72 0.85 -13.23
C VAL A 124 6.77 1.82 -13.95
N THR A 125 7.17 3.08 -14.14
CA THR A 125 6.32 4.12 -14.76
C THR A 125 5.90 3.75 -16.19
N ASP A 126 6.80 3.19 -16.99
CA ASP A 126 6.52 2.74 -18.36
C ASP A 126 5.56 1.54 -18.45
N LEU A 127 5.30 0.88 -17.33
CA LEU A 127 4.24 -0.14 -17.22
C LEU A 127 2.85 0.45 -16.95
N GLY A 128 2.70 1.77 -16.98
CA GLY A 128 1.44 2.47 -16.70
C GLY A 128 1.15 2.63 -15.20
N LEU A 129 2.15 2.45 -14.34
CA LEU A 129 2.03 2.64 -12.90
C LEU A 129 2.57 4.02 -12.50
N THR A 130 1.86 4.68 -11.60
CA THR A 130 2.26 5.97 -11.05
C THR A 130 2.45 5.87 -9.55
N ARG A 131 3.33 6.73 -9.04
CA ARG A 131 3.51 6.86 -7.59
C ARG A 131 2.21 7.30 -6.93
N GLY A 132 1.90 6.71 -5.78
CA GLY A 132 0.83 7.21 -4.92
C GLY A 132 1.07 8.68 -4.50
N LYS A 133 0.00 9.37 -4.11
CA LYS A 133 0.02 10.80 -3.76
C LYS A 133 1.09 11.11 -2.70
N GLU A 134 2.06 11.95 -3.06
CA GLU A 134 3.10 12.39 -2.14
C GLU A 134 2.50 13.26 -1.03
N GLY A 135 2.96 13.04 0.21
CA GLY A 135 2.47 13.79 1.37
C GLY A 135 1.01 13.52 1.72
N SER A 136 0.43 12.42 1.25
CA SER A 136 -0.93 12.01 1.64
C SER A 136 -1.09 12.07 3.16
N LYS A 137 -2.19 12.70 3.62
CA LYS A 137 -2.60 12.74 5.02
C LYS A 137 -3.56 11.60 5.37
N ALA A 138 -3.84 10.70 4.42
CA ALA A 138 -4.69 9.55 4.65
C ALA A 138 -4.13 8.73 5.83
N LYS A 139 -5.00 8.43 6.78
CA LYS A 139 -4.68 7.55 7.92
C LYS A 139 -4.96 6.11 7.50
N HIS A 140 -4.12 5.19 7.97
CA HIS A 140 -4.40 3.77 7.81
C HIS A 140 -5.71 3.43 8.50
N THR A 141 -6.69 3.00 7.72
CA THR A 141 -7.97 2.48 8.22
C THR A 141 -7.93 0.96 8.15
N SER A 142 -8.38 0.26 9.20
CA SER A 142 -8.45 -1.19 9.13
C SER A 142 -9.41 -1.60 8.01
N ILE A 143 -9.14 -2.72 7.35
CA ILE A 143 -10.00 -3.27 6.28
C ILE A 143 -11.46 -3.38 6.75
N LYS A 144 -11.66 -3.79 8.01
CA LYS A 144 -13.00 -3.88 8.61
C LYS A 144 -13.70 -2.51 8.71
N ALA A 145 -12.99 -1.48 9.13
CA ALA A 145 -13.53 -0.13 9.19
C ALA A 145 -13.81 0.44 7.80
N TYR A 146 -12.92 0.22 6.83
CA TYR A 146 -13.10 0.64 5.45
C TYR A 146 -14.37 0.02 4.82
N TYR A 147 -14.58 -1.29 4.95
CA TYR A 147 -15.80 -1.92 4.43
C TYR A 147 -17.05 -1.54 5.22
N HIS A 148 -16.93 -1.29 6.52
CA HIS A 148 -18.04 -0.76 7.31
C HIS A 148 -18.48 0.60 6.76
N ASP A 149 -17.55 1.52 6.50
CA ASP A 149 -17.83 2.85 6.00
C ASP A 149 -18.41 2.82 4.58
N ILE A 150 -17.87 1.97 3.69
CA ILE A 150 -18.42 1.76 2.33
C ILE A 150 -19.85 1.18 2.39
N ASN A 151 -20.09 0.20 3.24
CA ASN A 151 -21.43 -0.40 3.35
C ASN A 151 -22.43 0.61 3.91
N HIS A 152 -22.05 1.41 4.90
CA HIS A 152 -22.88 2.52 5.38
C HIS A 152 -23.14 3.57 4.32
N ALA A 153 -22.14 3.89 3.48
CA ALA A 153 -22.32 4.81 2.36
C ALA A 153 -23.26 4.25 1.26
N ARG A 154 -23.27 2.92 1.06
CA ARG A 154 -24.20 2.25 0.12
C ARG A 154 -25.63 2.23 0.63
N ASP A 155 -25.82 2.11 1.95
CA ASP A 155 -27.13 2.09 2.59
C ASP A 155 -27.67 3.51 2.86
N PHE A 156 -26.91 4.54 2.49
CA PHE A 156 -27.32 5.92 2.66
C PHE A 156 -28.44 6.28 1.69
N SER A 157 -29.64 6.44 2.23
CA SER A 157 -30.80 6.97 1.50
C SER A 157 -31.04 8.41 1.92
N ILE A 158 -31.09 9.33 0.95
CA ILE A 158 -31.49 10.72 1.22
C ILE A 158 -33.01 10.73 1.44
N THR A 159 -33.42 10.70 2.70
CA THR A 159 -34.82 10.89 3.11
C THR A 159 -35.05 12.34 3.49
N THR A 160 -34.81 13.26 2.57
CA THR A 160 -35.05 14.67 2.82
C THR A 160 -36.55 14.95 2.78
N VAL A 161 -37.11 15.17 3.95
CA VAL A 161 -38.42 15.83 4.02
C VAL A 161 -38.17 17.29 3.69
N ALA A 162 -38.60 17.73 2.51
CA ALA A 162 -38.48 19.14 2.12
C ALA A 162 -39.07 20.03 3.20
N PRO A 163 -38.35 21.06 3.67
CA PRO A 163 -38.89 22.01 4.65
C PRO A 163 -40.19 22.65 4.15
N LYS A 164 -41.16 22.87 5.04
CA LYS A 164 -42.40 23.53 4.64
C LYS A 164 -42.12 24.97 4.21
N PRO A 165 -42.68 25.43 3.07
CA PRO A 165 -42.53 26.80 2.66
C PRO A 165 -43.27 27.75 3.65
N GLU A 166 -42.66 28.90 3.93
CA GLU A 166 -43.30 29.94 4.75
C GLU A 166 -44.26 30.77 3.90
N MET A 167 -45.26 31.39 4.58
CA MET A 167 -46.21 32.25 3.89
C MET A 167 -45.45 33.49 3.33
N PHE A 168 -45.59 33.75 2.02
CA PHE A 168 -44.90 34.82 1.27
C PHE A 168 -43.39 34.59 1.06
N GLU A 169 -42.85 33.34 1.23
CA GLU A 169 -41.49 33.01 0.93
C GLU A 169 -41.23 33.01 -0.59
N SER A 170 -40.15 33.66 -1.03
CA SER A 170 -39.76 33.63 -2.43
C SER A 170 -39.25 32.25 -2.83
N LYS A 171 -39.42 31.83 -4.12
CA LYS A 171 -38.91 30.57 -4.65
C LYS A 171 -37.40 30.41 -4.48
N ALA A 172 -36.66 31.52 -4.56
CA ALA A 172 -35.21 31.51 -4.35
C ALA A 172 -34.86 31.15 -2.91
N ARG A 173 -35.50 31.78 -1.92
CA ARG A 173 -35.26 31.53 -0.49
C ARG A 173 -35.70 30.11 -0.09
N TYR A 174 -36.81 29.62 -0.63
CA TYR A 174 -37.22 28.23 -0.42
C TYR A 174 -36.21 27.22 -1.02
N GLY A 175 -35.69 27.50 -2.22
CA GLY A 175 -34.65 26.68 -2.87
C GLY A 175 -33.36 26.61 -2.03
N GLU A 176 -32.94 27.72 -1.43
CA GLU A 176 -31.79 27.76 -0.52
C GLU A 176 -32.02 26.89 0.72
N LYS A 177 -33.21 26.94 1.34
CA LYS A 177 -33.57 26.07 2.48
C LYS A 177 -33.54 24.59 2.14
N VAL A 178 -34.08 24.22 0.98
CA VAL A 178 -34.05 22.82 0.52
C VAL A 178 -32.60 22.37 0.27
N SER A 179 -31.80 23.22 -0.39
CA SER A 179 -30.38 22.91 -0.64
C SER A 179 -29.60 22.79 0.66
N ALA A 180 -29.80 23.63 1.64
CA ALA A 180 -29.15 23.54 2.94
C ALA A 180 -29.52 22.26 3.68
N ALA A 181 -30.79 21.87 3.70
CA ALA A 181 -31.23 20.61 4.31
C ALA A 181 -30.65 19.37 3.64
N VAL A 182 -30.46 19.37 2.32
CA VAL A 182 -29.79 18.30 1.58
C VAL A 182 -28.31 18.26 1.91
N ILE A 183 -27.63 19.39 1.93
CA ILE A 183 -26.20 19.48 2.26
C ILE A 183 -25.93 18.96 3.67
N GLU A 184 -26.75 19.37 4.66
CA GLU A 184 -26.63 18.92 6.05
C GLU A 184 -26.72 17.40 6.19
N GLN A 185 -27.53 16.72 5.39
CA GLN A 185 -27.63 15.25 5.38
C GLN A 185 -26.45 14.60 4.68
N ILE A 186 -25.90 15.21 3.62
CA ILE A 186 -24.81 14.61 2.81
C ILE A 186 -23.45 14.85 3.46
N GLU A 187 -23.25 15.98 4.13
CA GLU A 187 -21.96 16.42 4.67
C GLU A 187 -21.26 15.39 5.57
N PRO A 188 -21.94 14.67 6.50
CA PRO A 188 -21.32 13.63 7.32
C PRO A 188 -20.79 12.47 6.48
N THR A 189 -21.54 12.07 5.43
CA THR A 189 -21.16 10.95 4.55
C THR A 189 -19.98 11.32 3.66
N VAL A 190 -19.95 12.55 3.14
CA VAL A 190 -18.81 13.07 2.34
C VAL A 190 -17.55 13.22 3.20
N LYS A 191 -17.68 13.66 4.46
CA LYS A 191 -16.56 13.75 5.40
C LYS A 191 -16.01 12.40 5.80
N ALA A 192 -16.84 11.36 5.86
CA ALA A 192 -16.41 9.99 6.15
C ALA A 192 -15.71 9.31 4.96
N ALA A 193 -15.98 9.77 3.73
CA ALA A 193 -15.42 9.22 2.49
C ALA A 193 -14.07 9.86 2.06
N ASN A 194 -13.66 10.96 2.71
CA ASN A 194 -12.38 11.66 2.49
C ASN A 194 -11.37 11.41 3.62
#